data_2efdf742ffe40902d316d3afe46bded9
#
_entry.id   2efdf742ffe40902d316d3afe46bded9
#
_cell.length_a   1.000
_cell.length_b   1.000
_cell.length_c   1.000
_cell.angle_alpha   90.00
_cell.angle_beta   90.00
_cell.angle_gamma   90.00
#
_symmetry.space_group_name_H-M   'P 1'
#
loop_
_entity.id
_entity.type
_entity.pdbx_description
1 polymer ?
#
loop_
_entity_poly.entity_id
_entity_poly.type
_entity_poly.pdbx_seq_one_letter_code
_entity_poly.pdbx_strand_id
1 'polypeptide(L)'
;MSLIAEHLRAGHRPDIPVLDDVGIEIPRGRTIGLTGPSGAGKTTLARVCALLHRPWSGRVSVDGVVVSGGAADPPDTRRAIAMLFQSPRQSTSPRLTLERIVTEPLLIARVPRRERSDVVHAAAALVGLTADLLTRRPHQVSDGQLQRACLARALVQRPRYLICDEMTAMLDPATTAAVVAVLREETRAGLGVLAVSHDHELLGAWADDVVELPVTAAARTP
;
A
#
# COMPACT_ATOMS: atom_id res chain seq x y z
N MET A 1 -0.54 -10.31 16.00
CA MET A 1 -0.08 -10.53 14.62
C MET A 1 0.25 -9.20 14.00
N SER A 2 1.45 -9.06 13.40
CA SER A 2 1.96 -7.78 12.89
C SER A 2 2.85 -8.01 11.67
N LEU A 3 2.95 -6.99 10.81
CA LEU A 3 4.07 -6.83 9.90
C LEU A 3 5.11 -5.98 10.61
N ILE A 4 6.31 -6.52 10.76
CA ILE A 4 7.40 -5.88 11.52
C ILE A 4 8.62 -5.76 10.62
N ALA A 5 9.20 -4.58 10.59
CA ALA A 5 10.50 -4.30 10.01
C ALA A 5 11.44 -3.86 11.12
N GLU A 6 12.66 -4.44 11.17
CA GLU A 6 13.62 -4.24 12.27
C GLU A 6 15.02 -4.03 11.74
N HIS A 7 15.71 -3.05 12.33
CA HIS A 7 17.11 -2.74 12.05
C HIS A 7 17.41 -2.58 10.56
N LEU A 8 16.46 -1.93 9.83
CA LEU A 8 16.56 -1.78 8.39
C LEU A 8 17.68 -0.81 8.03
N ARG A 9 18.53 -1.25 7.11
CA ARG A 9 19.43 -0.40 6.36
C ARG A 9 19.18 -0.55 4.88
N ALA A 10 18.83 0.54 4.21
CA ALA A 10 18.46 0.53 2.79
C ALA A 10 18.76 1.87 2.11
N GLY A 11 18.93 1.83 0.81
CA GLY A 11 19.17 3.01 -0.03
C GLY A 11 19.10 2.66 -1.51
N HIS A 12 19.26 3.69 -2.35
CA HIS A 12 19.22 3.54 -3.81
C HIS A 12 20.60 3.49 -4.45
N ARG A 13 21.63 3.95 -3.74
CA ARG A 13 23.05 3.93 -4.19
C ARG A 13 23.86 3.15 -3.16
N PRO A 14 24.82 2.34 -3.62
CA PRO A 14 25.76 1.70 -2.70
C PRO A 14 26.35 2.73 -1.74
N ASP A 15 26.47 2.38 -0.48
CA ASP A 15 27.10 3.17 0.58
C ASP A 15 26.40 4.49 1.01
N ILE A 16 25.26 4.85 0.41
CA ILE A 16 24.47 5.99 0.84
C ILE A 16 23.12 5.50 1.39
N PRO A 17 23.02 5.19 2.69
CA PRO A 17 21.80 4.72 3.29
C PRO A 17 20.78 5.87 3.38
N VAL A 18 19.55 5.59 2.99
CA VAL A 18 18.38 6.44 3.23
C VAL A 18 17.68 6.03 4.51
N LEU A 19 17.67 4.71 4.79
CA LEU A 19 17.28 4.13 6.06
C LEU A 19 18.54 3.60 6.76
N ASP A 20 18.74 3.94 8.03
CA ASP A 20 19.84 3.46 8.85
C ASP A 20 19.32 3.16 10.25
N ASP A 21 19.32 1.88 10.60
CA ASP A 21 18.76 1.31 11.85
C ASP A 21 17.29 1.67 12.10
N VAL A 22 16.46 1.63 11.04
CA VAL A 22 15.05 1.98 11.11
C VAL A 22 14.19 0.73 11.38
N GLY A 23 13.20 0.87 12.26
CA GLY A 23 12.17 -0.15 12.52
C GLY A 23 10.78 0.43 12.52
N ILE A 24 9.80 -0.42 12.17
CA ILE A 24 8.37 -0.11 12.26
C ILE A 24 7.57 -1.39 12.48
N GLU A 25 6.52 -1.30 13.29
CA GLU A 25 5.53 -2.34 13.47
C GLU A 25 4.16 -1.87 12.98
N ILE A 26 3.49 -2.71 12.20
CA ILE A 26 2.13 -2.48 11.70
C ILE A 26 1.26 -3.62 12.23
N PRO A 27 0.55 -3.40 13.37
CA PRO A 27 -0.34 -4.40 13.93
C PRO A 27 -1.57 -4.62 13.06
N ARG A 28 -2.13 -5.81 13.06
CA ARG A 28 -3.43 -6.07 12.44
C ARG A 28 -4.54 -5.29 13.16
N GLY A 29 -5.47 -4.77 12.37
CA GLY A 29 -6.59 -3.99 12.91
C GLY A 29 -6.20 -2.59 13.38
N ARG A 30 -5.02 -2.10 13.00
CA ARG A 30 -4.56 -0.75 13.32
C ARG A 30 -4.01 -0.02 12.08
N THR A 31 -4.14 1.28 12.10
CA THR A 31 -3.54 2.18 11.13
C THR A 31 -2.35 2.90 11.76
N ILE A 32 -1.17 2.72 11.18
CA ILE A 32 0.05 3.44 11.56
C ILE A 32 0.31 4.52 10.52
N GLY A 33 0.30 5.78 10.94
CA GLY A 33 0.72 6.92 10.13
C GLY A 33 2.24 7.01 10.09
N LEU A 34 2.81 7.27 8.90
CA LEU A 34 4.24 7.53 8.74
C LEU A 34 4.41 8.91 8.13
N THR A 35 5.05 9.79 8.87
CA THR A 35 5.37 11.16 8.47
C THR A 35 6.89 11.41 8.49
N GLY A 36 7.31 12.59 8.09
CA GLY A 36 8.71 13.02 8.10
C GLY A 36 9.05 13.90 6.90
N PRO A 37 10.23 14.53 6.89
CA PRO A 37 10.66 15.43 5.83
C PRO A 37 10.77 14.73 4.47
N SER A 38 10.79 15.54 3.40
CA SER A 38 11.11 15.01 2.07
C SER A 38 12.52 14.41 2.06
N GLY A 39 12.69 13.27 1.43
CA GLY A 39 13.96 12.53 1.40
C GLY A 39 14.28 11.71 2.65
N ALA A 40 13.47 11.72 3.71
CA ALA A 40 13.70 10.91 4.91
C ALA A 40 13.62 9.39 4.67
N GLY A 41 13.16 8.94 3.50
CA GLY A 41 13.09 7.50 3.18
C GLY A 41 11.72 6.86 3.38
N LYS A 42 10.65 7.64 3.60
CA LYS A 42 9.29 7.11 3.80
C LYS A 42 8.86 6.13 2.72
N THR A 43 8.99 6.51 1.45
CA THR A 43 8.71 5.63 0.29
C THR A 43 9.62 4.40 0.25
N THR A 44 10.89 4.54 0.67
CA THR A 44 11.81 3.40 0.75
C THR A 44 11.36 2.42 1.83
N LEU A 45 11.00 2.92 3.02
CA LEU A 45 10.45 2.09 4.11
C LEU A 45 9.14 1.42 3.68
N ALA A 46 8.22 2.17 3.07
CA ALA A 46 6.97 1.63 2.54
C ALA A 46 7.23 0.49 1.53
N ARG A 47 8.18 0.67 0.61
CA ARG A 47 8.54 -0.37 -0.37
C ARG A 47 9.24 -1.58 0.26
N VAL A 48 10.03 -1.39 1.30
CA VAL A 48 10.61 -2.51 2.06
C VAL A 48 9.51 -3.30 2.77
N CYS A 49 8.59 -2.62 3.46
CA CYS A 49 7.43 -3.25 4.09
C CYS A 49 6.52 -3.98 3.08
N ALA A 50 6.39 -3.43 1.86
CA ALA A 50 5.65 -4.06 0.76
C ALA A 50 6.41 -5.17 0.04
N LEU A 51 7.64 -5.50 0.47
CA LEU A 51 8.55 -6.48 -0.16
C LEU A 51 8.94 -6.13 -1.61
N LEU A 52 8.88 -4.86 -1.98
CA LEU A 52 9.23 -4.34 -3.31
C LEU A 52 10.65 -3.79 -3.37
N HIS A 53 11.30 -3.60 -2.23
CA HIS A 53 12.68 -3.16 -2.11
C HIS A 53 13.39 -4.02 -1.06
N ARG A 54 14.50 -4.66 -1.45
CA ARG A 54 15.28 -5.49 -0.53
C ARG A 54 16.21 -4.59 0.29
N PRO A 55 16.15 -4.63 1.63
CA PRO A 55 17.09 -3.90 2.46
C PRO A 55 18.49 -4.52 2.36
N TRP A 56 19.52 -3.73 2.64
CA TRP A 56 20.92 -4.19 2.70
C TRP A 56 21.17 -5.01 3.97
N SER A 57 20.54 -4.61 5.07
CA SER A 57 20.53 -5.35 6.33
C SER A 57 19.22 -5.12 7.08
N GLY A 58 19.01 -5.85 8.16
CA GLY A 58 17.75 -5.88 8.88
C GLY A 58 16.83 -7.00 8.38
N ARG A 59 15.63 -7.04 8.89
CA ARG A 59 14.64 -8.07 8.52
C ARG A 59 13.23 -7.51 8.46
N VAL A 60 12.40 -8.17 7.67
CA VAL A 60 10.95 -7.99 7.65
C VAL A 60 10.32 -9.31 8.04
N SER A 61 9.32 -9.27 8.91
CA SER A 61 8.51 -10.43 9.26
C SER A 61 7.02 -10.13 9.12
N VAL A 62 6.27 -11.14 8.70
CA VAL A 62 4.81 -11.08 8.52
C VAL A 62 4.20 -12.16 9.40
N ASP A 63 3.49 -11.75 10.44
CA ASP A 63 2.89 -12.65 11.45
C ASP A 63 3.90 -13.67 12.01
N GLY A 64 5.12 -13.21 12.29
CA GLY A 64 6.21 -14.03 12.84
C GLY A 64 7.04 -14.78 11.80
N VAL A 65 6.67 -14.78 10.51
CA VAL A 65 7.45 -15.41 9.44
C VAL A 65 8.40 -14.38 8.83
N VAL A 66 9.70 -14.60 8.91
CA VAL A 66 10.72 -13.74 8.28
C VAL A 66 10.63 -13.91 6.76
N VAL A 67 10.64 -12.78 6.04
CA VAL A 67 10.51 -12.73 4.57
C VAL A 67 11.63 -11.91 3.96
N SER A 68 11.99 -12.24 2.74
CA SER A 68 13.10 -11.61 2.00
C SER A 68 12.65 -10.82 0.77
N GLY A 69 11.35 -10.86 0.42
CA GLY A 69 10.85 -10.33 -0.84
C GLY A 69 11.19 -11.20 -2.05
N GLY A 70 11.74 -12.40 -1.82
CA GLY A 70 12.16 -13.30 -2.89
C GLY A 70 11.14 -14.39 -3.25
N ALA A 71 11.46 -15.16 -4.29
CA ALA A 71 10.62 -16.29 -4.74
C ALA A 71 10.54 -17.42 -3.70
N ALA A 72 11.49 -17.48 -2.77
CA ALA A 72 11.53 -18.47 -1.69
C ALA A 72 10.54 -18.20 -0.56
N ASP A 73 10.01 -16.96 -0.46
CA ASP A 73 9.02 -16.63 0.55
C ASP A 73 7.69 -17.36 0.29
N PRO A 74 6.98 -17.82 1.33
CA PRO A 74 5.71 -18.49 1.18
C PRO A 74 4.72 -17.61 0.37
N PRO A 75 4.02 -18.16 -0.64
CA PRO A 75 3.09 -17.38 -1.47
C PRO A 75 2.01 -16.65 -0.66
N ASP A 76 1.51 -17.26 0.40
CA ASP A 76 0.49 -16.68 1.26
C ASP A 76 1.01 -15.47 2.06
N THR A 77 2.29 -15.47 2.41
CA THR A 77 2.94 -14.35 3.09
C THR A 77 3.08 -13.16 2.16
N ARG A 78 3.48 -13.39 0.90
CA ARG A 78 3.56 -12.34 -0.12
C ARG A 78 2.19 -11.75 -0.48
N ARG A 79 1.14 -12.61 -0.57
CA ARG A 79 -0.24 -12.18 -0.82
C ARG A 79 -0.86 -11.46 0.36
N ALA A 80 -0.29 -11.63 1.56
CA ALA A 80 -0.74 -10.95 2.75
C ALA A 80 -0.53 -9.44 2.70
N ILE A 81 0.32 -8.95 1.81
CA ILE A 81 0.67 -7.53 1.71
C ILE A 81 0.21 -7.00 0.35
N ALA A 82 -0.47 -5.85 0.38
CA ALA A 82 -0.79 -5.06 -0.80
C ALA A 82 -0.20 -3.65 -0.68
N MET A 83 0.01 -2.98 -1.82
CA MET A 83 0.50 -1.60 -1.84
C MET A 83 -0.36 -0.73 -2.74
N LEU A 84 -0.70 0.46 -2.23
CA LEU A 84 -1.22 1.60 -3.00
C LEU A 84 -0.09 2.59 -3.25
N PHE A 85 0.13 2.89 -4.51
CA PHE A 85 1.17 3.83 -4.94
C PHE A 85 0.63 5.25 -5.02
N GLN A 86 1.52 6.22 -4.89
CA GLN A 86 1.22 7.64 -5.02
C GLN A 86 0.57 7.98 -6.38
N SER A 87 1.08 7.41 -7.48
CA SER A 87 0.55 7.63 -8.81
C SER A 87 -0.22 6.40 -9.32
N PRO A 88 -1.56 6.45 -9.39
CA PRO A 88 -2.36 5.34 -9.91
C PRO A 88 -2.07 5.07 -11.39
N ARG A 89 -1.76 6.12 -12.18
CA ARG A 89 -1.45 5.96 -13.62
C ARG A 89 -0.15 5.20 -13.86
N GLN A 90 0.86 5.38 -13.01
CA GLN A 90 2.12 4.64 -13.12
C GLN A 90 2.01 3.20 -12.63
N SER A 91 1.02 2.90 -11.79
CA SER A 91 0.80 1.57 -11.22
C SER A 91 -0.20 0.72 -12.00
N THR A 92 -0.74 1.23 -13.11
CA THR A 92 -1.74 0.55 -13.92
C THR A 92 -1.38 0.53 -15.40
N SER A 93 -1.77 -0.54 -16.10
CA SER A 93 -1.62 -0.59 -17.56
C SER A 93 -2.67 0.29 -18.25
N PRO A 94 -2.28 1.25 -19.12
CA PRO A 94 -3.23 2.12 -19.82
C PRO A 94 -4.10 1.37 -20.84
N ARG A 95 -3.76 0.14 -21.16
CA ARG A 95 -4.47 -0.71 -22.14
C ARG A 95 -5.60 -1.53 -21.53
N LEU A 96 -5.58 -1.73 -20.21
CA LEU A 96 -6.57 -2.54 -19.51
C LEU A 96 -7.78 -1.69 -19.09
N THR A 97 -8.96 -2.31 -19.03
CA THR A 97 -10.14 -1.72 -18.38
C THR A 97 -9.96 -1.74 -16.86
N LEU A 98 -10.70 -0.90 -16.13
CA LEU A 98 -10.64 -0.91 -14.66
C LEU A 98 -11.04 -2.27 -14.10
N GLU A 99 -12.02 -2.96 -14.69
CA GLU A 99 -12.37 -4.32 -14.30
C GLU A 99 -11.18 -5.28 -14.39
N ARG A 100 -10.43 -5.23 -15.50
CA ARG A 100 -9.23 -6.06 -15.69
C ARG A 100 -8.13 -5.70 -14.70
N ILE A 101 -7.93 -4.41 -14.43
CA ILE A 101 -6.97 -3.94 -13.43
C ILE A 101 -7.32 -4.50 -12.04
N VAL A 102 -8.59 -4.44 -11.63
CA VAL A 102 -9.05 -5.01 -10.35
C VAL A 102 -8.92 -6.54 -10.34
N THR A 103 -9.10 -7.19 -11.47
CA THR A 103 -9.04 -8.66 -11.59
C THR A 103 -7.61 -9.22 -11.55
N GLU A 104 -6.56 -8.42 -11.86
CA GLU A 104 -5.17 -8.89 -11.97
C GLU A 104 -4.69 -9.78 -10.81
N PRO A 105 -4.89 -9.41 -9.53
CA PRO A 105 -4.43 -10.25 -8.42
C PRO A 105 -5.11 -11.63 -8.37
N LEU A 106 -6.39 -11.70 -8.76
CA LEU A 106 -7.13 -12.96 -8.81
C LEU A 106 -6.64 -13.88 -9.94
N LEU A 107 -6.16 -13.29 -11.05
CA LEU A 107 -5.53 -14.04 -12.13
C LEU A 107 -4.21 -14.65 -11.67
N ILE A 108 -3.39 -13.87 -10.99
CA ILE A 108 -2.10 -14.32 -10.42
C ILE A 108 -2.34 -15.41 -9.38
N ALA A 109 -3.39 -15.27 -8.55
CA ALA A 109 -3.79 -16.25 -7.55
C ALA A 109 -4.49 -17.49 -8.15
N ARG A 110 -4.71 -17.53 -9.48
CA ARG A 110 -5.41 -18.60 -10.20
C ARG A 110 -6.82 -18.89 -9.70
N VAL A 111 -7.51 -17.85 -9.19
CA VAL A 111 -8.92 -17.97 -8.78
C VAL A 111 -9.76 -18.38 -9.99
N PRO A 112 -10.70 -19.36 -9.88
CA PRO A 112 -11.55 -19.80 -10.99
C PRO A 112 -12.37 -18.63 -11.59
N ARG A 113 -12.56 -18.63 -12.91
CA ARG A 113 -13.25 -17.54 -13.64
C ARG A 113 -14.63 -17.23 -13.07
N ARG A 114 -15.39 -18.27 -12.69
CA ARG A 114 -16.75 -18.15 -12.14
C ARG A 114 -16.82 -17.36 -10.83
N GLU A 115 -15.73 -17.38 -10.06
CA GLU A 115 -15.65 -16.74 -8.73
C GLU A 115 -15.14 -15.30 -8.81
N ARG A 116 -14.46 -14.91 -9.93
CA ARG A 116 -13.81 -13.60 -10.04
C ARG A 116 -14.81 -12.45 -10.20
N SER A 117 -15.87 -12.66 -10.99
CA SER A 117 -16.83 -11.61 -11.32
C SER A 117 -17.45 -11.00 -10.06
N ASP A 118 -17.99 -11.84 -9.19
CA ASP A 118 -18.67 -11.39 -7.98
C ASP A 118 -17.70 -10.69 -7.02
N VAL A 119 -16.48 -11.23 -6.88
CA VAL A 119 -15.44 -10.64 -6.02
C VAL A 119 -15.01 -9.27 -6.55
N VAL A 120 -14.83 -9.13 -7.87
CA VAL A 120 -14.46 -7.85 -8.50
C VAL A 120 -15.57 -6.81 -8.36
N HIS A 121 -16.82 -7.19 -8.61
CA HIS A 121 -17.96 -6.28 -8.48
C HIS A 121 -18.18 -5.85 -7.02
N ALA A 122 -18.04 -6.76 -6.07
CA ALA A 122 -18.11 -6.44 -4.63
C ALA A 122 -17.01 -5.46 -4.21
N ALA A 123 -15.75 -5.70 -4.64
CA ALA A 123 -14.63 -4.81 -4.34
C ALA A 123 -14.81 -3.44 -5.01
N ALA A 124 -15.34 -3.39 -6.24
CA ALA A 124 -15.64 -2.15 -6.94
C ALA A 124 -16.75 -1.35 -6.24
N ALA A 125 -17.82 -2.01 -5.82
CA ALA A 125 -18.91 -1.39 -5.08
C ALA A 125 -18.44 -0.81 -3.73
N LEU A 126 -17.57 -1.52 -3.01
CA LEU A 126 -16.98 -1.09 -1.74
C LEU A 126 -16.28 0.27 -1.87
N VAL A 127 -15.60 0.51 -2.99
CA VAL A 127 -14.89 1.76 -3.26
C VAL A 127 -15.71 2.77 -4.09
N GLY A 128 -17.00 2.52 -4.30
CA GLY A 128 -17.91 3.40 -5.03
C GLY A 128 -17.63 3.48 -6.53
N LEU A 129 -17.14 2.42 -7.16
CA LEU A 129 -17.03 2.30 -8.61
C LEU A 129 -18.31 1.66 -9.19
N THR A 130 -18.90 2.32 -10.17
CA THR A 130 -20.07 1.83 -10.88
C THR A 130 -19.70 0.86 -12.01
N ALA A 131 -20.65 0.05 -12.47
CA ALA A 131 -20.40 -0.94 -13.52
C ALA A 131 -19.94 -0.30 -14.85
N ASP A 132 -20.43 0.91 -15.19
CA ASP A 132 -19.99 1.64 -16.39
C ASP A 132 -18.53 2.09 -16.28
N LEU A 133 -18.06 2.50 -15.08
CA LEU A 133 -16.66 2.85 -14.85
C LEU A 133 -15.74 1.64 -15.02
N LEU A 134 -16.17 0.45 -14.64
CA LEU A 134 -15.37 -0.76 -14.79
C LEU A 134 -15.02 -1.08 -16.25
N THR A 135 -15.85 -0.67 -17.20
CA THR A 135 -15.60 -0.86 -18.64
C THR A 135 -14.58 0.13 -19.21
N ARG A 136 -14.30 1.23 -18.50
CA ARG A 136 -13.40 2.30 -18.95
C ARG A 136 -11.94 1.95 -18.73
N ARG A 137 -11.07 2.66 -19.47
CA ARG A 137 -9.61 2.59 -19.33
C ARG A 137 -9.07 3.75 -18.51
N PRO A 138 -7.83 3.67 -17.99
CA PRO A 138 -7.23 4.73 -17.16
C PRO A 138 -7.31 6.14 -17.74
N HIS A 139 -7.14 6.31 -19.06
CA HIS A 139 -7.21 7.63 -19.70
C HIS A 139 -8.65 8.20 -19.83
N GLN A 140 -9.67 7.41 -19.53
CA GLN A 140 -11.10 7.78 -19.63
C GLN A 140 -11.73 8.11 -18.28
N VAL A 141 -10.93 8.11 -17.20
CA VAL A 141 -11.39 8.33 -15.83
C VAL A 141 -10.54 9.36 -15.12
N SER A 142 -11.08 9.98 -14.06
CA SER A 142 -10.31 10.87 -13.18
C SER A 142 -9.27 10.10 -12.36
N ASP A 143 -8.28 10.81 -11.82
CA ASP A 143 -7.28 10.18 -10.96
C ASP A 143 -7.91 9.60 -9.69
N GLY A 144 -8.93 10.26 -9.12
CA GLY A 144 -9.69 9.74 -7.98
C GLY A 144 -10.47 8.45 -8.32
N GLN A 145 -11.06 8.34 -9.51
CA GLN A 145 -11.71 7.11 -9.97
C GLN A 145 -10.68 5.99 -10.18
N LEU A 146 -9.52 6.31 -10.75
CA LEU A 146 -8.45 5.35 -10.96
C LEU A 146 -7.82 4.91 -9.62
N GLN A 147 -7.66 5.82 -8.66
CA GLN A 147 -7.15 5.50 -7.32
C GLN A 147 -8.11 4.55 -6.59
N ARG A 148 -9.42 4.77 -6.69
CA ARG A 148 -10.42 3.83 -6.16
C ARG A 148 -10.34 2.46 -6.82
N ALA A 149 -10.06 2.39 -8.13
CA ALA A 149 -9.81 1.12 -8.80
C ALA A 149 -8.53 0.42 -8.31
N CYS A 150 -7.46 1.19 -8.02
CA CYS A 150 -6.25 0.66 -7.39
C CYS A 150 -6.52 0.14 -5.97
N LEU A 151 -7.38 0.83 -5.20
CA LEU A 151 -7.80 0.36 -3.87
C LEU A 151 -8.62 -0.94 -3.99
N ALA A 152 -9.60 -1.02 -4.90
CA ALA A 152 -10.33 -2.25 -5.16
C ALA A 152 -9.38 -3.40 -5.56
N ARG A 153 -8.38 -3.13 -6.43
CA ARG A 153 -7.35 -4.10 -6.81
C ARG A 153 -6.54 -4.60 -5.61
N ALA A 154 -6.23 -3.72 -4.67
CA ALA A 154 -5.51 -4.10 -3.46
C ALA A 154 -6.38 -4.96 -2.54
N LEU A 155 -7.64 -4.59 -2.33
CA LEU A 155 -8.56 -5.27 -1.40
C LEU A 155 -9.10 -6.60 -1.93
N VAL A 156 -9.20 -6.77 -3.25
CA VAL A 156 -9.77 -7.99 -3.88
C VAL A 156 -9.04 -9.27 -3.49
N GLN A 157 -7.76 -9.20 -3.15
CA GLN A 157 -6.96 -10.33 -2.67
C GLN A 157 -7.07 -10.55 -1.14
N ARG A 158 -7.86 -9.73 -0.43
CA ARG A 158 -8.03 -9.77 1.03
C ARG A 158 -6.69 -9.75 1.77
N PRO A 159 -5.87 -8.70 1.58
CA PRO A 159 -4.57 -8.62 2.22
C PRO A 159 -4.72 -8.50 3.74
N ARG A 160 -3.73 -8.94 4.48
CA ARG A 160 -3.64 -8.71 5.93
C ARG A 160 -3.03 -7.36 6.26
N TYR A 161 -2.24 -6.82 5.33
CA TYR A 161 -1.55 -5.53 5.46
C TYR A 161 -1.65 -4.73 4.16
N LEU A 162 -1.93 -3.45 4.29
CA LEU A 162 -1.99 -2.50 3.17
C LEU A 162 -1.01 -1.36 3.43
N ILE A 163 -0.09 -1.17 2.49
CA ILE A 163 0.88 -0.09 2.52
C ILE A 163 0.38 1.01 1.57
N CYS A 164 0.13 2.21 2.09
CA CYS A 164 -0.38 3.35 1.35
C CYS A 164 0.71 4.42 1.25
N ASP A 165 1.32 4.58 0.08
CA ASP A 165 2.37 5.58 -0.16
C ASP A 165 1.75 6.83 -0.80
N GLU A 166 1.49 7.87 0.02
CA GLU A 166 0.91 9.16 -0.38
C GLU A 166 -0.37 9.05 -1.24
N MET A 167 -1.20 8.06 -0.95
CA MET A 167 -2.34 7.67 -1.81
C MET A 167 -3.41 8.76 -2.00
N THR A 168 -3.42 9.79 -1.17
CA THR A 168 -4.42 10.86 -1.17
C THR A 168 -3.92 12.18 -1.78
N ALA A 169 -2.63 12.27 -2.12
CA ALA A 169 -1.99 13.52 -2.57
C ALA A 169 -2.62 14.12 -3.84
N MET A 170 -3.30 13.30 -4.67
CA MET A 170 -3.94 13.75 -5.92
C MET A 170 -5.47 13.66 -5.88
N LEU A 171 -6.05 13.49 -4.68
CA LEU A 171 -7.48 13.35 -4.50
C LEU A 171 -8.11 14.64 -3.99
N ASP A 172 -9.34 14.92 -4.43
CA ASP A 172 -10.15 15.94 -3.80
C ASP A 172 -10.59 15.51 -2.38
N PRO A 173 -10.97 16.44 -1.50
CA PRO A 173 -11.32 16.12 -0.11
C PRO A 173 -12.45 15.10 0.04
N ALA A 174 -13.45 15.12 -0.85
CA ALA A 174 -14.57 14.19 -0.78
C ALA A 174 -14.13 12.77 -1.13
N THR A 175 -13.31 12.61 -2.18
CA THR A 175 -12.72 11.33 -2.57
C THR A 175 -11.77 10.81 -1.48
N THR A 176 -10.96 11.69 -0.88
CA THR A 176 -10.08 11.34 0.25
C THR A 176 -10.90 10.78 1.42
N ALA A 177 -11.96 11.49 1.83
CA ALA A 177 -12.82 11.06 2.93
C ALA A 177 -13.47 9.69 2.63
N ALA A 178 -13.93 9.47 1.40
CA ALA A 178 -14.52 8.19 1.00
C ALA A 178 -13.50 7.04 1.06
N VAL A 179 -12.26 7.24 0.57
CA VAL A 179 -11.19 6.25 0.63
C VAL A 179 -10.81 5.94 2.09
N VAL A 180 -10.65 6.96 2.93
CA VAL A 180 -10.35 6.79 4.35
C VAL A 180 -11.47 6.05 5.08
N ALA A 181 -12.74 6.32 4.77
CA ALA A 181 -13.87 5.60 5.35
C ALA A 181 -13.82 4.10 5.04
N VAL A 182 -13.55 3.73 3.78
CA VAL A 182 -13.36 2.32 3.39
C VAL A 182 -12.22 1.68 4.18
N LEU A 183 -11.06 2.35 4.25
CA LEU A 183 -9.91 1.80 4.98
C LEU A 183 -10.16 1.64 6.47
N ARG A 184 -10.91 2.55 7.09
CA ARG A 184 -11.33 2.42 8.50
C ARG A 184 -12.18 1.16 8.74
N GLU A 185 -13.14 0.88 7.86
CA GLU A 185 -13.96 -0.33 7.96
C GLU A 185 -13.11 -1.59 7.78
N GLU A 186 -12.21 -1.61 6.79
CA GLU A 186 -11.30 -2.72 6.58
C GLU A 186 -10.33 -2.91 7.76
N THR A 187 -9.86 -1.80 8.37
CA THR A 187 -9.02 -1.85 9.59
C THR A 187 -9.79 -2.46 10.75
N ARG A 188 -11.05 -2.08 10.97
CA ARG A 188 -11.91 -2.70 11.99
C ARG A 188 -12.15 -4.19 11.72
N ALA A 189 -12.16 -4.59 10.45
CA ALA A 189 -12.24 -6.00 10.04
C ALA A 189 -10.90 -6.77 10.18
N GLY A 190 -9.83 -6.08 10.60
CA GLY A 190 -8.54 -6.70 10.90
C GLY A 190 -7.41 -6.41 9.90
N LEU A 191 -7.59 -5.50 8.95
CA LEU A 191 -6.52 -5.03 8.07
C LEU A 191 -5.53 -4.16 8.85
N GLY A 192 -4.22 -4.46 8.79
CA GLY A 192 -3.17 -3.55 9.25
C GLY A 192 -2.82 -2.56 8.15
N VAL A 193 -2.75 -1.26 8.45
CA VAL A 193 -2.48 -0.22 7.46
C VAL A 193 -1.24 0.58 7.84
N LEU A 194 -0.32 0.77 6.88
CA LEU A 194 0.70 1.80 6.94
C LEU A 194 0.29 2.95 6.01
N ALA A 195 0.04 4.11 6.57
CA ALA A 195 -0.35 5.31 5.83
C ALA A 195 0.80 6.32 5.80
N VAL A 196 1.51 6.40 4.67
CA VAL A 196 2.53 7.43 4.45
C VAL A 196 1.85 8.68 3.94
N SER A 197 2.03 9.79 4.62
CA SER A 197 1.53 11.10 4.20
C SER A 197 2.39 12.22 4.78
N HIS A 198 2.40 13.36 4.09
CA HIS A 198 2.91 14.62 4.60
C HIS A 198 1.80 15.49 5.23
N ASP A 199 0.54 15.06 5.11
CA ASP A 199 -0.62 15.71 5.71
C ASP A 199 -0.83 15.19 7.13
N HIS A 200 -0.34 15.97 8.11
CA HIS A 200 -0.44 15.65 9.53
C HIS A 200 -1.88 15.69 10.05
N GLU A 201 -2.73 16.59 9.51
CA GLU A 201 -4.14 16.68 9.91
C GLU A 201 -4.90 15.41 9.48
N LEU A 202 -4.68 14.98 8.24
CA LEU A 202 -5.26 13.75 7.73
C LEU A 202 -4.82 12.55 8.57
N LEU A 203 -3.52 12.40 8.84
CA LEU A 203 -3.03 11.27 9.65
C LEU A 203 -3.60 11.33 11.07
N GLY A 204 -3.60 12.49 11.72
CA GLY A 204 -4.17 12.66 13.05
C GLY A 204 -5.68 12.37 13.12
N ALA A 205 -6.38 12.50 11.98
CA ALA A 205 -7.82 12.23 11.92
C ALA A 205 -8.14 10.73 11.84
N TRP A 206 -7.25 9.85 11.36
CA TRP A 206 -7.62 8.45 11.12
C TRP A 206 -6.56 7.39 11.48
N ALA A 207 -5.31 7.77 11.72
CA ALA A 207 -4.30 6.83 12.20
C ALA A 207 -4.44 6.61 13.72
N ASP A 208 -4.18 5.40 14.17
CA ASP A 208 -4.18 5.06 15.61
C ASP A 208 -2.90 5.54 16.30
N ASP A 209 -1.77 5.50 15.58
CA ASP A 209 -0.48 6.04 15.98
C ASP A 209 0.20 6.72 14.78
N VAL A 210 1.04 7.72 15.05
CA VAL A 210 1.83 8.41 14.03
C VAL A 210 3.31 8.33 14.40
N VAL A 211 4.11 7.80 13.48
CA VAL A 211 5.56 7.68 13.60
C VAL A 211 6.21 8.70 12.68
N GLU A 212 7.15 9.46 13.19
CA GLU A 212 7.96 10.38 12.40
C GLU A 212 9.29 9.72 12.03
N LEU A 213 9.59 9.65 10.73
CA LEU A 213 10.86 9.14 10.22
C LEU A 213 11.89 10.28 10.19
N PRO A 214 12.97 10.20 10.99
CA PRO A 214 14.00 11.23 11.00
C PRO A 214 14.84 11.16 9.72
N VAL A 215 15.43 12.31 9.33
CA VAL A 215 16.42 12.33 8.24
C VAL A 215 17.71 11.70 8.74
N THR A 216 18.20 10.69 8.05
CA THR A 216 19.51 10.08 8.35
C THR A 216 20.64 11.09 8.13
N ALA A 217 21.69 11.02 8.95
CA ALA A 217 22.85 11.93 8.83
C ALA A 217 23.50 11.86 7.44
N ALA A 218 23.47 10.71 6.78
CA ALA A 218 23.99 10.50 5.43
C ALA A 218 23.18 11.24 4.33
N ALA A 219 21.90 11.53 4.55
CA ALA A 219 21.04 12.25 3.60
C ALA A 219 21.19 13.79 3.71
N ARG A 220 21.98 14.29 4.67
CA ARG A 220 22.22 15.73 4.91
C ARG A 220 23.40 16.30 4.14
N THR A 221 24.12 15.49 3.38
CA THR A 221 25.25 15.99 2.58
C THR A 221 24.72 16.43 1.21
N PRO A 222 24.93 17.71 0.81
CA PRO A 222 24.44 18.29 -0.44
C PRO A 222 25.08 17.67 -1.68
#